data_14196d98d10c506a592e15cc75fab208
#
_entry.id   14196d98d10c506a592e15cc75fab208
#
_cell.length_a   1.000
_cell.length_b   1.000
_cell.length_c   1.000
_cell.angle_alpha   90.00
_cell.angle_beta   90.00
_cell.angle_gamma   90.00
#
_symmetry.space_group_name_H-M   'P 1'
#
loop_
_entity.id
_entity.type
_entity.pdbx_description
1 polymer ?
#
loop_
_entity_poly.entity_id
_entity_poly.type
_entity_poly.pdbx_seq_one_letter_code
_entity_poly.pdbx_strand_id
1 'polypeptide(L)'
;MKKYILFFLLFSCSSEESRQADTYYKNKNYKKAIELYTESLKLKPNDTKSLYRRGRAYEELKDFDNAVSDFNKVLSLDKDDVNATLSLALNSLREKKYGYAEIYAKKVIKINPDLHNAYYLLGRAQQYQGLFSDAVRSYKTSISLNSDFSESYYYLGLVYLKLKNDKNACKNFSISASLNNIEAKKIQKRYCY
;
A
#
# COMPACT_ATOMS: atom_id res chain seq x y z
N MET A 1 -34.04 -27.14 -20.11
CA MET A 1 -32.59 -27.36 -20.16
C MET A 1 -31.78 -26.25 -20.85
N LYS A 2 -32.33 -25.40 -21.71
CA LYS A 2 -31.56 -24.33 -22.41
C LYS A 2 -31.17 -23.11 -21.55
N LYS A 3 -31.87 -22.80 -20.44
CA LYS A 3 -31.56 -21.64 -19.57
C LYS A 3 -30.27 -21.79 -18.74
N TYR A 4 -29.85 -23.00 -18.42
CA TYR A 4 -28.66 -23.24 -17.59
C TYR A 4 -27.35 -23.14 -18.39
N ILE A 5 -27.37 -23.42 -19.68
CA ILE A 5 -26.17 -23.37 -20.55
C ILE A 5 -25.71 -21.92 -20.76
N LEU A 6 -26.65 -20.97 -20.86
CA LEU A 6 -26.30 -19.54 -21.01
C LEU A 6 -25.61 -18.95 -19.77
N PHE A 7 -26.02 -19.39 -18.56
CA PHE A 7 -25.45 -18.93 -17.30
C PHE A 7 -23.99 -19.46 -17.11
N PHE A 8 -23.71 -20.68 -17.55
CA PHE A 8 -22.35 -21.25 -17.50
C PHE A 8 -21.38 -20.56 -18.46
N LEU A 9 -21.84 -20.12 -19.63
CA LEU A 9 -21.01 -19.40 -20.61
C LEU A 9 -20.63 -18.00 -20.12
N LEU A 10 -21.53 -17.29 -19.45
CA LEU A 10 -21.25 -15.98 -18.87
C LEU A 10 -20.25 -16.06 -17.69
N PHE A 11 -20.29 -17.12 -16.90
CA PHE A 11 -19.38 -17.34 -15.77
C PHE A 11 -17.95 -17.66 -16.23
N SER A 12 -17.79 -18.35 -17.36
CA SER A 12 -16.50 -18.66 -17.98
C SER A 12 -15.87 -17.40 -18.58
N CYS A 13 -16.64 -16.52 -19.19
CA CYS A 13 -16.15 -15.30 -19.83
C CYS A 13 -15.52 -14.33 -18.81
N SER A 14 -16.20 -14.04 -17.69
CA SER A 14 -15.69 -13.09 -16.68
C SER A 14 -14.37 -13.54 -16.04
N SER A 15 -14.15 -14.85 -15.90
CA SER A 15 -12.88 -15.39 -15.36
C SER A 15 -11.73 -15.27 -16.36
N GLU A 16 -12.02 -15.32 -17.66
CA GLU A 16 -11.03 -15.16 -18.71
C GLU A 16 -10.61 -13.71 -18.86
N GLU A 17 -11.55 -12.77 -18.86
CA GLU A 17 -11.28 -11.33 -18.91
C GLU A 17 -10.43 -10.88 -17.73
N SER A 18 -10.74 -11.33 -16.50
CA SER A 18 -9.95 -11.03 -15.32
C SER A 18 -8.52 -11.58 -15.41
N ARG A 19 -8.32 -12.81 -15.97
CA ARG A 19 -6.97 -13.38 -16.20
C ARG A 19 -6.19 -12.61 -17.26
N GLN A 20 -6.83 -12.20 -18.33
CA GLN A 20 -6.19 -11.35 -19.34
C GLN A 20 -5.82 -9.98 -18.75
N ALA A 21 -6.69 -9.38 -17.95
CA ALA A 21 -6.40 -8.13 -17.23
C ALA A 21 -5.15 -8.27 -16.35
N ASP A 22 -5.01 -9.38 -15.62
CA ASP A 22 -3.82 -9.67 -14.81
C ASP A 22 -2.53 -9.69 -15.66
N THR A 23 -2.61 -10.22 -16.86
CA THR A 23 -1.48 -10.25 -17.78
C THR A 23 -1.10 -8.85 -18.26
N TYR A 24 -2.09 -8.04 -18.63
CA TYR A 24 -1.84 -6.64 -19.01
C TYR A 24 -1.29 -5.82 -17.83
N TYR A 25 -1.80 -6.05 -16.60
CA TYR A 25 -1.27 -5.41 -15.41
C TYR A 25 0.21 -5.74 -15.18
N LYS A 26 0.58 -7.03 -15.26
CA LYS A 26 1.99 -7.47 -15.14
C LYS A 26 2.90 -6.83 -16.19
N ASN A 27 2.37 -6.65 -17.41
CA ASN A 27 3.07 -6.00 -18.51
C ASN A 27 3.03 -4.46 -18.43
N LYS A 28 2.56 -3.91 -17.30
CA LYS A 28 2.42 -2.45 -17.04
C LYS A 28 1.48 -1.73 -18.03
N ASN A 29 0.65 -2.45 -18.76
CA ASN A 29 -0.40 -1.86 -19.60
C ASN A 29 -1.66 -1.65 -18.76
N TYR A 30 -1.57 -0.70 -17.82
CA TYR A 30 -2.61 -0.46 -16.81
C TYR A 30 -3.94 -0.01 -17.43
N LYS A 31 -3.92 0.78 -18.51
CA LYS A 31 -5.15 1.19 -19.21
C LYS A 31 -5.94 0.00 -19.72
N LYS A 32 -5.25 -0.93 -20.40
CA LYS A 32 -5.91 -2.13 -20.92
C LYS A 32 -6.37 -3.08 -19.80
N ALA A 33 -5.59 -3.18 -18.72
CA ALA A 33 -5.98 -3.92 -17.54
C ALA A 33 -7.28 -3.38 -16.92
N ILE A 34 -7.40 -2.05 -16.77
CA ILE A 34 -8.61 -1.38 -16.24
C ILE A 34 -9.84 -1.67 -17.13
N GLU A 35 -9.70 -1.58 -18.45
CA GLU A 35 -10.80 -1.92 -19.37
C GLU A 35 -11.30 -3.34 -19.12
N LEU A 36 -10.40 -4.33 -19.10
CA LEU A 36 -10.76 -5.74 -18.94
C LEU A 36 -11.31 -6.06 -17.53
N TYR A 37 -10.73 -5.48 -16.45
CA TYR A 37 -11.34 -5.60 -15.13
C TYR A 37 -12.74 -4.99 -15.10
N THR A 38 -12.95 -3.88 -15.79
CA THR A 38 -14.27 -3.23 -15.85
C THR A 38 -15.29 -4.09 -16.55
N GLU A 39 -14.95 -4.73 -17.68
CA GLU A 39 -15.83 -5.68 -18.35
C GLU A 39 -16.13 -6.91 -17.46
N SER A 40 -15.11 -7.47 -16.82
CA SER A 40 -15.29 -8.56 -15.86
C SER A 40 -16.23 -8.18 -14.71
N LEU A 41 -16.11 -6.94 -14.19
CA LEU A 41 -16.94 -6.44 -13.10
C LEU A 41 -18.39 -6.09 -13.52
N LYS A 42 -18.67 -5.88 -14.80
CA LYS A 42 -20.08 -5.81 -15.29
C LYS A 42 -20.81 -7.15 -15.10
N LEU A 43 -20.09 -8.25 -15.25
CA LEU A 43 -20.63 -9.60 -15.06
C LEU A 43 -20.61 -10.04 -13.59
N LYS A 44 -19.58 -9.62 -12.83
CA LYS A 44 -19.39 -9.94 -11.41
C LYS A 44 -19.05 -8.69 -10.59
N PRO A 45 -20.08 -7.85 -10.26
CA PRO A 45 -19.86 -6.54 -9.62
C PRO A 45 -19.22 -6.60 -8.22
N ASN A 46 -19.26 -7.75 -7.57
CA ASN A 46 -18.77 -7.98 -6.21
C ASN A 46 -17.52 -8.88 -6.17
N ASP A 47 -16.80 -9.05 -7.30
CA ASP A 47 -15.52 -9.74 -7.30
C ASP A 47 -14.45 -8.82 -6.67
N THR A 48 -14.19 -9.04 -5.38
CA THR A 48 -13.25 -8.24 -4.57
C THR A 48 -11.84 -8.26 -5.15
N LYS A 49 -11.43 -9.38 -5.75
CA LYS A 49 -10.11 -9.51 -6.38
C LYS A 49 -9.96 -8.61 -7.60
N SER A 50 -10.94 -8.59 -8.49
CA SER A 50 -10.95 -7.72 -9.66
C SER A 50 -11.07 -6.24 -9.27
N LEU A 51 -11.91 -5.91 -8.28
CA LEU A 51 -12.01 -4.56 -7.72
C LEU A 51 -10.65 -4.10 -7.17
N TYR A 52 -10.02 -4.88 -6.29
CA TYR A 52 -8.71 -4.54 -5.71
C TYR A 52 -7.66 -4.32 -6.80
N ARG A 53 -7.57 -5.22 -7.78
CA ARG A 53 -6.57 -5.12 -8.86
C ARG A 53 -6.83 -3.95 -9.79
N ARG A 54 -8.09 -3.62 -10.09
CA ARG A 54 -8.44 -2.43 -10.85
C ARG A 54 -8.06 -1.16 -10.08
N GLY A 55 -8.35 -1.11 -8.78
CA GLY A 55 -7.90 -0.04 -7.89
C GLY A 55 -6.37 0.13 -7.91
N ARG A 56 -5.61 -0.98 -7.88
CA ARG A 56 -4.16 -0.94 -8.02
C ARG A 56 -3.71 -0.41 -9.40
N ALA A 57 -4.40 -0.78 -10.47
CA ALA A 57 -4.10 -0.28 -11.80
C ALA A 57 -4.39 1.24 -11.92
N TYR A 58 -5.45 1.73 -11.29
CA TYR A 58 -5.72 3.16 -11.15
C TYR A 58 -4.61 3.89 -10.36
N GLU A 59 -4.11 3.32 -9.26
CA GLU A 59 -2.98 3.91 -8.52
C GLU A 59 -1.73 4.07 -9.40
N GLU A 60 -1.40 3.08 -10.23
CA GLU A 60 -0.25 3.15 -11.15
C GLU A 60 -0.41 4.28 -12.19
N LEU A 61 -1.64 4.58 -12.60
CA LEU A 61 -1.97 5.72 -13.47
C LEU A 61 -2.15 7.04 -12.68
N LYS A 62 -1.98 7.02 -11.35
CA LYS A 62 -2.21 8.16 -10.44
C LYS A 62 -3.67 8.65 -10.42
N ASP A 63 -4.60 7.81 -10.81
CA ASP A 63 -6.04 8.05 -10.70
C ASP A 63 -6.51 7.57 -9.31
N PHE A 64 -6.16 8.38 -8.30
CA PHE A 64 -6.36 8.00 -6.91
C PHE A 64 -7.83 7.97 -6.49
N ASP A 65 -8.69 8.78 -7.12
CA ASP A 65 -10.11 8.83 -6.79
C ASP A 65 -10.81 7.51 -7.16
N ASN A 66 -10.56 7.01 -8.37
CA ASN A 66 -11.09 5.71 -8.81
C ASN A 66 -10.45 4.56 -8.02
N ALA A 67 -9.17 4.64 -7.68
CA ALA A 67 -8.52 3.65 -6.82
C ALA A 67 -9.19 3.56 -5.44
N VAL A 68 -9.40 4.69 -4.78
CA VAL A 68 -10.07 4.77 -3.46
C VAL A 68 -11.51 4.27 -3.54
N SER A 69 -12.23 4.58 -4.61
CA SER A 69 -13.60 4.05 -4.84
C SER A 69 -13.61 2.52 -4.87
N ASP A 70 -12.70 1.91 -5.63
CA ASP A 70 -12.58 0.46 -5.72
C ASP A 70 -12.17 -0.19 -4.39
N PHE A 71 -11.20 0.36 -3.67
CA PHE A 71 -10.80 -0.16 -2.35
C PHE A 71 -11.92 -0.03 -1.30
N ASN A 72 -12.68 1.06 -1.31
CA ASN A 72 -13.85 1.20 -0.45
C ASN A 72 -14.93 0.17 -0.80
N LYS A 73 -15.13 -0.13 -2.09
CA LYS A 73 -16.05 -1.19 -2.51
C LYS A 73 -15.58 -2.55 -2.01
N VAL A 74 -14.27 -2.86 -2.07
CA VAL A 74 -13.71 -4.06 -1.46
C VAL A 74 -14.05 -4.12 0.03
N LEU A 75 -13.80 -3.04 0.80
CA LEU A 75 -14.06 -3.02 2.24
C LEU A 75 -15.55 -3.05 2.59
N SER A 76 -16.44 -2.67 1.67
CA SER A 76 -17.89 -2.84 1.87
C SER A 76 -18.34 -4.30 1.77
N LEU A 77 -17.56 -5.14 1.06
CA LEU A 77 -17.81 -6.56 0.83
C LEU A 77 -17.04 -7.44 1.83
N ASP A 78 -15.78 -7.08 2.10
CA ASP A 78 -14.90 -7.69 3.08
C ASP A 78 -14.28 -6.59 3.94
N LYS A 79 -14.83 -6.41 5.13
CA LYS A 79 -14.39 -5.36 6.06
C LYS A 79 -12.93 -5.53 6.52
N ASP A 80 -12.42 -6.74 6.49
CA ASP A 80 -11.11 -7.09 7.04
C ASP A 80 -10.05 -7.32 5.95
N ASP A 81 -10.35 -6.95 4.69
CA ASP A 81 -9.34 -7.00 3.63
C ASP A 81 -8.15 -6.08 3.96
N VAL A 82 -7.04 -6.74 4.28
CA VAL A 82 -5.78 -6.10 4.67
C VAL A 82 -5.20 -5.25 3.55
N ASN A 83 -5.26 -5.74 2.31
CA ASN A 83 -4.63 -5.09 1.17
C ASN A 83 -5.34 -3.79 0.80
N ALA A 84 -6.67 -3.80 0.73
CA ALA A 84 -7.46 -2.61 0.49
C ALA A 84 -7.29 -1.58 1.63
N THR A 85 -7.22 -2.05 2.90
CA THR A 85 -6.99 -1.17 4.05
C THR A 85 -5.60 -0.51 3.99
N LEU A 86 -4.54 -1.25 3.62
CA LEU A 86 -3.20 -0.68 3.42
C LEU A 86 -3.16 0.34 2.28
N SER A 87 -3.83 0.04 1.17
CA SER A 87 -3.92 0.98 0.05
C SER A 87 -4.62 2.28 0.46
N LEU A 88 -5.71 2.20 1.23
CA LEU A 88 -6.39 3.38 1.78
C LEU A 88 -5.53 4.15 2.78
N ALA A 89 -4.73 3.46 3.61
CA ALA A 89 -3.76 4.13 4.49
C ALA A 89 -2.73 4.93 3.69
N LEU A 90 -2.19 4.33 2.63
CA LEU A 90 -1.22 4.99 1.76
C LEU A 90 -1.83 6.19 1.01
N ASN A 91 -3.05 6.05 0.48
CA ASN A 91 -3.76 7.15 -0.17
C ASN A 91 -4.04 8.30 0.82
N SER A 92 -4.45 7.97 2.05
CA SER A 92 -4.66 8.97 3.10
C SER A 92 -3.37 9.75 3.44
N LEU A 93 -2.19 9.10 3.40
CA LEU A 93 -0.91 9.79 3.54
C LEU A 93 -0.64 10.76 2.37
N ARG A 94 -0.95 10.36 1.13
CA ARG A 94 -0.81 11.24 -0.05
C ARG A 94 -1.69 12.48 0.05
N GLU A 95 -2.93 12.30 0.50
CA GLU A 95 -3.90 13.36 0.69
C GLU A 95 -3.66 14.18 1.96
N LYS A 96 -2.57 13.89 2.71
CA LYS A 96 -2.25 14.53 4.00
C LYS A 96 -3.33 14.34 5.07
N LYS A 97 -4.19 13.36 4.92
CA LYS A 97 -5.22 12.93 5.89
C LYS A 97 -4.60 11.97 6.93
N TYR A 98 -3.62 12.48 7.69
CA TYR A 98 -2.76 11.63 8.52
C TYR A 98 -3.51 10.85 9.62
N GLY A 99 -4.59 11.44 10.17
CA GLY A 99 -5.45 10.74 11.12
C GLY A 99 -6.13 9.51 10.54
N TYR A 100 -6.64 9.59 9.29
CA TYR A 100 -7.20 8.42 8.61
C TYR A 100 -6.13 7.38 8.28
N ALA A 101 -4.94 7.80 7.86
CA ALA A 101 -3.84 6.88 7.63
C ALA A 101 -3.48 6.09 8.90
N GLU A 102 -3.47 6.75 10.06
CA GLU A 102 -3.25 6.12 11.36
C GLU A 102 -4.35 5.11 11.70
N ILE A 103 -5.63 5.48 11.49
CA ILE A 103 -6.78 4.60 11.75
C ILE A 103 -6.68 3.33 10.89
N TYR A 104 -6.43 3.47 9.59
CA TYR A 104 -6.29 2.32 8.70
C TYR A 104 -5.08 1.44 9.07
N ALA A 105 -3.92 2.05 9.36
CA ALA A 105 -2.74 1.29 9.77
C ALA A 105 -2.99 0.51 11.07
N LYS A 106 -3.61 1.11 12.09
CA LYS A 106 -4.00 0.43 13.33
C LYS A 106 -5.02 -0.69 13.09
N LYS A 107 -5.96 -0.50 12.16
CA LYS A 107 -6.91 -1.55 11.77
C LYS A 107 -6.17 -2.77 11.20
N VAL A 108 -5.20 -2.55 10.30
CA VAL A 108 -4.38 -3.65 9.75
C VAL A 108 -3.59 -4.35 10.85
N ILE A 109 -2.96 -3.60 11.76
CA ILE A 109 -2.20 -4.17 12.89
C ILE A 109 -3.09 -5.08 13.76
N LYS A 110 -4.35 -4.69 13.96
CA LYS A 110 -5.32 -5.51 14.73
C LYS A 110 -5.64 -6.84 14.03
N ILE A 111 -5.70 -6.83 12.69
CA ILE A 111 -6.01 -8.03 11.88
C ILE A 111 -4.76 -8.91 11.73
N ASN A 112 -3.63 -8.30 11.42
CA ASN A 112 -2.35 -8.97 11.21
C ASN A 112 -1.23 -8.18 11.91
N PRO A 113 -0.89 -8.55 13.17
CA PRO A 113 0.12 -7.83 13.97
C PRO A 113 1.56 -8.01 13.46
N ASP A 114 1.83 -8.98 12.59
CA ASP A 114 3.18 -9.28 12.10
C ASP A 114 3.49 -8.57 10.76
N LEU A 115 2.60 -7.72 10.29
CA LEU A 115 2.75 -7.06 9.00
C LEU A 115 3.56 -5.76 9.14
N HIS A 116 4.86 -5.81 8.84
CA HIS A 116 5.79 -4.69 8.96
C HIS A 116 5.32 -3.41 8.23
N ASN A 117 4.68 -3.56 7.06
CA ASN A 117 4.16 -2.42 6.29
C ASN A 117 3.10 -1.60 7.05
N ALA A 118 2.29 -2.23 7.89
CA ALA A 118 1.30 -1.53 8.69
C ALA A 118 1.95 -0.62 9.74
N TYR A 119 3.00 -1.09 10.41
CA TYR A 119 3.79 -0.27 11.34
C TYR A 119 4.56 0.84 10.63
N TYR A 120 5.08 0.57 9.44
CA TYR A 120 5.70 1.60 8.62
C TYR A 120 4.72 2.74 8.29
N LEU A 121 3.50 2.40 7.81
CA LEU A 121 2.47 3.41 7.50
C LEU A 121 2.00 4.14 8.76
N LEU A 122 1.88 3.43 9.90
CA LEU A 122 1.59 4.05 11.19
C LEU A 122 2.67 5.06 11.56
N GLY A 123 3.95 4.68 11.46
CA GLY A 123 5.08 5.57 11.72
C GLY A 123 5.08 6.81 10.82
N ARG A 124 4.75 6.64 9.53
CA ARG A 124 4.59 7.74 8.58
C ARG A 124 3.48 8.71 9.01
N ALA A 125 2.31 8.19 9.36
CA ALA A 125 1.18 9.00 9.82
C ALA A 125 1.54 9.79 11.10
N GLN A 126 2.14 9.13 12.08
CA GLN A 126 2.58 9.74 13.34
C GLN A 126 3.68 10.80 13.13
N GLN A 127 4.64 10.54 12.25
CA GLN A 127 5.69 11.49 11.90
C GLN A 127 5.10 12.79 11.34
N TYR A 128 4.14 12.70 10.41
CA TYR A 128 3.50 13.88 9.83
C TYR A 128 2.56 14.62 10.80
N GLN A 129 2.09 13.94 11.83
CA GLN A 129 1.35 14.56 12.95
C GLN A 129 2.27 15.19 14.00
N GLY A 130 3.60 15.05 13.87
CA GLY A 130 4.57 15.54 14.86
C GLY A 130 4.73 14.62 16.07
N LEU A 131 4.12 13.43 16.06
CA LEU A 131 4.20 12.44 17.14
C LEU A 131 5.50 11.62 17.01
N PHE A 132 6.65 12.29 17.13
CA PHE A 132 7.95 11.71 16.79
C PHE A 132 8.33 10.52 17.67
N SER A 133 8.02 10.52 18.95
CA SER A 133 8.29 9.39 19.86
C SER A 133 7.53 8.13 19.44
N ASP A 134 6.27 8.30 19.04
CA ASP A 134 5.43 7.20 18.58
C ASP A 134 5.90 6.69 17.21
N ALA A 135 6.26 7.59 16.30
CA ALA A 135 6.82 7.24 15.01
C ALA A 135 8.11 6.41 15.14
N VAL A 136 9.01 6.76 16.10
CA VAL A 136 10.21 5.98 16.40
C VAL A 136 9.84 4.55 16.81
N ARG A 137 8.83 4.38 17.69
CA ARG A 137 8.37 3.05 18.10
C ARG A 137 7.85 2.26 16.91
N SER A 138 6.96 2.86 16.12
CA SER A 138 6.34 2.21 14.98
C SER A 138 7.38 1.77 13.94
N TYR A 139 8.34 2.63 13.58
CA TYR A 139 9.40 2.25 12.65
C TYR A 139 10.32 1.15 13.22
N LYS A 140 10.65 1.19 14.51
CA LYS A 140 11.44 0.12 15.14
C LYS A 140 10.70 -1.21 15.12
N THR A 141 9.39 -1.22 15.36
CA THR A 141 8.57 -2.44 15.24
C THR A 141 8.56 -2.94 13.80
N SER A 142 8.37 -2.05 12.81
CA SER A 142 8.48 -2.44 11.39
C SER A 142 9.82 -3.09 11.06
N ILE A 143 10.93 -2.52 11.56
CA ILE A 143 12.29 -3.05 11.37
C ILE A 143 12.46 -4.42 12.07
N SER A 144 11.90 -4.60 13.26
CA SER A 144 12.00 -5.89 13.97
C SER A 144 11.23 -7.01 13.25
N LEU A 145 10.14 -6.68 12.55
CA LEU A 145 9.36 -7.61 11.74
C LEU A 145 9.99 -7.89 10.37
N ASN A 146 10.69 -6.90 9.80
CA ASN A 146 11.42 -7.05 8.55
C ASN A 146 12.67 -6.16 8.55
N SER A 147 13.81 -6.76 8.85
CA SER A 147 15.13 -6.08 8.94
C SER A 147 15.65 -5.58 7.60
N ASP A 148 15.12 -6.06 6.48
CA ASP A 148 15.58 -5.69 5.14
C ASP A 148 14.69 -4.59 4.50
N PHE A 149 13.70 -4.10 5.26
CA PHE A 149 12.81 -3.04 4.78
C PHE A 149 13.47 -1.67 4.92
N SER A 150 14.17 -1.26 3.88
CA SER A 150 15.01 -0.05 3.82
C SER A 150 14.27 1.25 4.16
N GLU A 151 12.98 1.33 3.78
CA GLU A 151 12.14 2.51 3.99
C GLU A 151 11.97 2.83 5.47
N SER A 152 11.80 1.83 6.33
CA SER A 152 11.64 2.07 7.76
C SER A 152 12.89 2.67 8.39
N TYR A 153 14.08 2.23 7.98
CA TYR A 153 15.33 2.87 8.42
C TYR A 153 15.46 4.30 7.90
N TYR A 154 15.12 4.52 6.62
CA TYR A 154 15.17 5.86 6.04
C TYR A 154 14.30 6.85 6.81
N TYR A 155 13.04 6.52 7.02
CA TYR A 155 12.11 7.41 7.73
C TYR A 155 12.44 7.53 9.23
N LEU A 156 12.94 6.48 9.88
CA LEU A 156 13.46 6.55 11.24
C LEU A 156 14.65 7.51 11.33
N GLY A 157 15.55 7.47 10.35
CA GLY A 157 16.65 8.43 10.22
C GLY A 157 16.15 9.87 10.12
N LEU A 158 15.11 10.13 9.29
CA LEU A 158 14.50 11.46 9.17
C LEU A 158 13.87 11.94 10.50
N VAL A 159 13.23 11.04 11.25
CA VAL A 159 12.68 11.38 12.58
C VAL A 159 13.81 11.73 13.54
N TYR A 160 14.91 10.98 13.56
CA TYR A 160 16.06 11.30 14.42
C TYR A 160 16.72 12.63 14.07
N LEU A 161 16.77 13.04 12.79
CA LEU A 161 17.20 14.39 12.41
C LEU A 161 16.28 15.47 13.02
N LYS A 162 14.96 15.26 12.97
CA LYS A 162 14.00 16.19 13.60
C LYS A 162 14.18 16.28 15.11
N LEU A 163 14.58 15.19 15.75
CA LEU A 163 14.90 15.12 17.17
C LEU A 163 16.34 15.58 17.50
N LYS A 164 17.10 16.11 16.54
CA LYS A 164 18.50 16.54 16.69
C LYS A 164 19.42 15.41 17.21
N ASN A 165 19.12 14.17 16.84
CA ASN A 165 19.91 13.00 17.19
C ASN A 165 20.68 12.49 15.96
N ASP A 166 21.71 13.26 15.57
CA ASP A 166 22.45 13.02 14.32
C ASP A 166 23.14 11.67 14.30
N LYS A 167 23.64 11.21 15.44
CA LYS A 167 24.28 9.87 15.54
C LYS A 167 23.33 8.75 15.13
N ASN A 168 22.12 8.74 15.65
CA ASN A 168 21.13 7.73 15.31
C ASN A 168 20.56 7.95 13.90
N ALA A 169 20.43 9.20 13.45
CA ALA A 169 20.02 9.51 12.08
C ALA A 169 21.02 8.89 11.07
N CYS A 170 22.30 9.18 11.22
CA CYS A 170 23.37 8.68 10.34
C CYS A 170 23.47 7.16 10.36
N LYS A 171 23.36 6.54 11.54
CA LYS A 171 23.32 5.06 11.64
C LYS A 171 22.18 4.47 10.79
N ASN A 172 20.97 5.03 10.90
CA ASN A 172 19.83 4.51 10.16
C ASN A 172 19.92 4.79 8.65
N PHE A 173 20.43 5.97 8.23
CA PHE A 173 20.69 6.23 6.82
C PHE A 173 21.75 5.28 6.24
N SER A 174 22.79 4.96 7.00
CA SER A 174 23.82 4.00 6.57
C SER A 174 23.22 2.62 6.30
N ILE A 175 22.38 2.10 7.22
CA ILE A 175 21.71 0.82 7.04
C ILE A 175 20.76 0.87 5.84
N SER A 176 19.91 1.92 5.75
CA SER A 176 19.00 2.08 4.63
C SER A 176 19.74 2.15 3.28
N ALA A 177 20.86 2.85 3.24
CA ALA A 177 21.71 2.95 2.05
C ALA A 177 22.34 1.62 1.64
N SER A 178 22.78 0.79 2.62
CA SER A 178 23.28 -0.56 2.36
C SER A 178 22.20 -1.49 1.80
N LEU A 179 20.94 -1.25 2.16
CA LEU A 179 19.75 -1.91 1.61
C LEU A 179 19.26 -1.26 0.29
N ASN A 180 20.13 -0.54 -0.41
CA ASN A 180 19.88 0.08 -1.72
C ASN A 180 18.86 1.23 -1.76
N ASN A 181 18.52 1.86 -0.64
CA ASN A 181 17.69 3.06 -0.65
C ASN A 181 18.49 4.26 -1.18
N ILE A 182 18.05 4.76 -2.35
CA ILE A 182 18.76 5.83 -3.08
C ILE A 182 18.71 7.15 -2.30
N GLU A 183 17.58 7.47 -1.68
CA GLU A 183 17.42 8.73 -0.94
C GLU A 183 18.27 8.71 0.34
N ALA A 184 18.36 7.56 1.01
CA ALA A 184 19.25 7.40 2.16
C ALA A 184 20.73 7.61 1.76
N LYS A 185 21.16 7.07 0.61
CA LYS A 185 22.54 7.29 0.10
C LYS A 185 22.83 8.78 -0.13
N LYS A 186 21.87 9.53 -0.67
CA LYS A 186 22.03 10.99 -0.90
C LYS A 186 22.15 11.76 0.42
N ILE A 187 21.27 11.46 1.37
CA ILE A 187 21.26 12.13 2.67
C ILE A 187 22.52 11.78 3.47
N GLN A 188 22.92 10.51 3.48
CA GLN A 188 24.13 10.07 4.16
C GLN A 188 25.37 10.86 3.71
N LYS A 189 25.56 11.01 2.39
CA LYS A 189 26.66 11.82 1.85
C LYS A 189 26.63 13.29 2.28
N ARG A 190 25.44 13.84 2.47
CA ARG A 190 25.28 15.27 2.74
C ARG A 190 25.41 15.63 4.23
N TYR A 191 25.00 14.73 5.13
CA TYR A 191 24.84 15.05 6.56
C TYR A 191 25.70 14.19 7.50
N CYS A 192 26.31 13.09 7.01
CA CYS A 192 26.95 12.12 7.88
C CYS A 192 28.48 12.03 7.67
N TYR A 193 29.06 12.92 6.86
CA TYR A 193 30.50 12.99 6.60
C TYR A 193 30.99 14.42 6.79
#